data_a1e29fae921557f23284d7a5b7dc3799
#
_entry.id   a1e29fae921557f23284d7a5b7dc3799
#
_cell.length_a   1.000
_cell.length_b   1.000
_cell.length_c   1.000
_cell.angle_alpha   90.00
_cell.angle_beta   90.00
_cell.angle_gamma   90.00
#
_symmetry.space_group_name_H-M   'P 1'
#
loop_
_entity.id
_entity.type
_entity.pdbx_description
1 polymer ?
#
loop_
_entity_poly.entity_id
_entity_poly.type
_entity_poly.pdbx_seq_one_letter_code
_entity_poly.pdbx_strand_id
1 'polypeptide(L)'
;MLDLRLRVVKELALEPTARVLAQWVGPTTLTVASLVTALATAGLAWADLRWAALGSWLLSRLLDGLDGPVARARNQATDFGGYLDIVGDTVGYAVIPIGVALGVDQRSTWIALGALLAAFFVNAISWTYLAAVLEKRGEGASTTGEMTTVTMRPALIEGTETIVAFSLFVAFPTLATWWFAAMAALVAVNVVQRLVWARGALP
;
A
#
# COMPACT_ATOMS: atom_id res chain seq x y z
N MET A 1 14.21 -4.90 -6.00
CA MET A 1 14.91 -4.54 -7.27
C MET A 1 13.96 -4.44 -8.46
N LEU A 2 12.93 -5.26 -8.56
CA LEU A 2 11.89 -5.13 -9.60
C LEU A 2 11.08 -3.86 -9.39
N ASP A 3 10.67 -3.59 -8.17
CA ASP A 3 9.81 -2.44 -7.81
C ASP A 3 10.46 -1.07 -8.11
N LEU A 4 11.76 -0.90 -7.87
CA LEU A 4 12.46 0.34 -8.23
C LEU A 4 12.42 0.62 -9.74
N ARG A 5 12.55 -0.41 -10.58
CA ARG A 5 12.45 -0.25 -12.05
C ARG A 5 11.00 -0.03 -12.48
N LEU A 6 10.06 -0.78 -11.91
CA LEU A 6 8.64 -0.63 -12.19
C LEU A 6 8.12 0.72 -11.70
N ARG A 7 8.64 1.25 -10.61
CA ARG A 7 8.30 2.57 -10.08
C ARG A 7 8.67 3.68 -11.06
N VAL A 8 9.89 3.66 -11.60
CA VAL A 8 10.32 4.62 -12.63
C VAL A 8 9.45 4.52 -13.89
N VAL A 9 9.17 3.29 -14.35
CA VAL A 9 8.30 3.07 -15.53
C VAL A 9 6.87 3.55 -15.24
N LYS A 10 6.32 3.25 -14.04
CA LYS A 10 4.99 3.72 -13.59
C LYS A 10 4.94 5.25 -13.58
N GLU A 11 5.95 5.92 -13.03
CA GLU A 11 6.01 7.38 -12.98
C GLU A 11 6.05 7.99 -14.39
N LEU A 12 6.91 7.48 -15.27
CA LEU A 12 6.99 7.94 -16.66
C LEU A 12 5.66 7.71 -17.41
N ALA A 13 4.98 6.60 -17.18
CA ALA A 13 3.70 6.30 -17.82
C ALA A 13 2.55 7.16 -17.30
N LEU A 14 2.55 7.51 -16.00
CA LEU A 14 1.50 8.32 -15.38
C LEU A 14 1.72 9.82 -15.52
N GLU A 15 2.96 10.27 -15.77
CA GLU A 15 3.30 11.70 -15.83
C GLU A 15 2.48 12.49 -16.87
N PRO A 16 2.25 12.03 -18.12
CA PRO A 16 1.40 12.76 -19.07
C PRO A 16 -0.03 12.93 -18.58
N THR A 17 -0.60 11.86 -18.02
CA THR A 17 -1.96 11.86 -17.45
C THR A 17 -2.05 12.78 -16.23
N ALA A 18 -1.02 12.75 -15.36
CA ALA A 18 -0.96 13.59 -14.18
C ALA A 18 -0.88 15.08 -14.55
N ARG A 19 -0.12 15.46 -15.58
CA ARG A 19 -0.05 16.86 -16.05
C ARG A 19 -1.40 17.39 -16.54
N VAL A 20 -2.19 16.55 -17.21
CA VAL A 20 -3.55 16.92 -17.65
C VAL A 20 -4.48 17.02 -16.44
N LEU A 21 -4.50 16.01 -15.57
CA LEU A 21 -5.32 16.01 -14.36
C LEU A 21 -4.97 17.15 -13.41
N ALA A 22 -3.70 17.53 -13.32
CA ALA A 22 -3.23 18.63 -12.49
C ALA A 22 -3.90 19.98 -12.83
N GLN A 23 -4.52 20.13 -13.97
CA GLN A 23 -5.27 21.35 -14.32
C GLN A 23 -6.62 21.41 -13.62
N TRP A 24 -7.21 20.24 -13.28
CA TRP A 24 -8.59 20.13 -12.81
C TRP A 24 -8.72 19.61 -11.38
N VAL A 25 -7.81 18.74 -10.94
CA VAL A 25 -7.94 18.00 -9.67
C VAL A 25 -6.70 18.23 -8.80
N GLY A 26 -6.93 18.48 -7.51
CA GLY A 26 -5.86 18.60 -6.52
C GLY A 26 -5.36 17.22 -6.04
N PRO A 27 -4.09 17.11 -5.56
CA PRO A 27 -3.53 15.84 -5.08
C PRO A 27 -4.34 15.25 -3.93
N THR A 28 -4.69 16.04 -2.92
CA THR A 28 -5.49 15.59 -1.78
C THR A 28 -6.85 15.00 -2.19
N THR A 29 -7.46 15.53 -3.27
CA THR A 29 -8.72 14.99 -3.79
C THR A 29 -8.52 13.59 -4.36
N LEU A 30 -7.39 13.32 -5.02
CA LEU A 30 -7.04 11.99 -5.53
C LEU A 30 -6.79 11.01 -4.40
N THR A 31 -6.03 11.41 -3.36
CA THR A 31 -5.78 10.60 -2.17
C THR A 31 -7.09 10.24 -1.46
N VAL A 32 -7.99 11.21 -1.25
CA VAL A 32 -9.31 10.94 -0.65
C VAL A 32 -10.16 10.06 -1.55
N ALA A 33 -10.16 10.27 -2.87
CA ALA A 33 -10.91 9.44 -3.82
C ALA A 33 -10.35 7.99 -3.85
N SER A 34 -9.03 7.82 -3.74
CA SER A 34 -8.39 6.51 -3.57
C SER A 34 -8.88 5.80 -2.31
N LEU A 35 -8.91 6.49 -1.17
CA LEU A 35 -9.44 5.94 0.08
C LEU A 35 -10.92 5.57 -0.04
N VAL A 36 -11.75 6.45 -0.60
CA VAL A 36 -13.19 6.17 -0.79
C VAL A 36 -13.41 4.94 -1.69
N THR A 37 -12.65 4.81 -2.77
CA THR A 37 -12.73 3.63 -3.65
C THR A 37 -12.20 2.37 -2.97
N ALA A 38 -11.20 2.45 -2.09
CA ALA A 38 -10.75 1.33 -1.27
C ALA A 38 -11.83 0.88 -0.27
N LEU A 39 -12.53 1.81 0.39
CA LEU A 39 -13.67 1.51 1.25
C LEU A 39 -14.82 0.87 0.47
N ALA A 40 -15.12 1.40 -0.73
CA ALA A 40 -16.12 0.82 -1.63
C ALA A 40 -15.73 -0.61 -2.04
N THR A 41 -14.43 -0.88 -2.30
CA THR A 41 -13.93 -2.22 -2.57
C THR A 41 -14.29 -3.20 -1.44
N ALA A 42 -14.08 -2.82 -0.18
CA ALA A 42 -14.42 -3.64 0.97
C ALA A 42 -15.93 -3.94 1.04
N GLY A 43 -16.78 -2.93 0.84
CA GLY A 43 -18.24 -3.10 0.82
C GLY A 43 -18.72 -3.97 -0.34
N LEU A 44 -18.15 -3.81 -1.53
CA LEU A 44 -18.47 -4.63 -2.70
C LEU A 44 -17.99 -6.09 -2.52
N ALA A 45 -16.82 -6.31 -1.90
CA ALA A 45 -16.32 -7.63 -1.58
C ALA A 45 -17.22 -8.34 -0.54
N TRP A 46 -17.67 -7.62 0.48
CA TRP A 46 -18.66 -8.11 1.44
C TRP A 46 -19.98 -8.52 0.77
N ALA A 47 -20.45 -7.73 -0.19
CA ALA A 47 -21.66 -8.03 -0.96
C ALA A 47 -21.48 -9.14 -2.02
N ASP A 48 -20.34 -9.82 -2.07
CA ASP A 48 -19.96 -10.84 -3.09
C ASP A 48 -19.98 -10.32 -4.54
N LEU A 49 -19.82 -9.02 -4.72
CA LEU A 49 -19.73 -8.38 -6.03
C LEU A 49 -18.26 -8.31 -6.50
N ARG A 50 -17.60 -9.45 -6.58
CA ARG A 50 -16.14 -9.59 -6.77
C ARG A 50 -15.56 -8.82 -7.95
N TRP A 51 -16.22 -8.78 -9.09
CA TRP A 51 -15.70 -8.06 -10.27
C TRP A 51 -15.83 -6.54 -10.13
N ALA A 52 -16.92 -6.06 -9.52
CA ALA A 52 -17.06 -4.65 -9.18
C ALA A 52 -16.05 -4.23 -8.09
N ALA A 53 -15.83 -5.08 -7.09
CA ALA A 53 -14.81 -4.89 -6.07
C ALA A 53 -13.40 -4.85 -6.69
N LEU A 54 -13.07 -5.75 -7.63
CA LEU A 54 -11.80 -5.72 -8.33
C LEU A 54 -11.62 -4.43 -9.14
N GLY A 55 -12.65 -4.00 -9.87
CA GLY A 55 -12.62 -2.73 -10.61
C GLY A 55 -12.41 -1.54 -9.68
N SER A 56 -13.11 -1.49 -8.54
CA SER A 56 -12.95 -0.45 -7.50
C SER A 56 -11.55 -0.46 -6.89
N TRP A 57 -10.97 -1.65 -6.61
CA TRP A 57 -9.61 -1.80 -6.13
C TRP A 57 -8.58 -1.25 -7.12
N LEU A 58 -8.67 -1.65 -8.39
CA LEU A 58 -7.75 -1.17 -9.41
C LEU A 58 -7.86 0.33 -9.64
N LEU A 59 -9.08 0.88 -9.57
CA LEU A 59 -9.32 2.32 -9.61
C LEU A 59 -8.66 3.02 -8.40
N SER A 60 -8.81 2.47 -7.20
CA SER A 60 -8.13 3.00 -6.00
C SER A 60 -6.62 3.07 -6.23
N ARG A 61 -5.99 2.01 -6.74
CA ARG A 61 -4.53 1.99 -6.99
C ARG A 61 -4.10 2.95 -8.11
N LEU A 62 -4.97 3.19 -9.09
CA LEU A 62 -4.70 4.18 -10.13
C LEU A 62 -4.75 5.61 -9.58
N LEU A 63 -5.77 5.94 -8.78
CA LEU A 63 -5.91 7.27 -8.15
C LEU A 63 -4.74 7.57 -7.22
N ASP A 64 -4.36 6.61 -6.39
CA ASP A 64 -3.20 6.63 -5.51
C ASP A 64 -1.89 6.87 -6.29
N GLY A 65 -1.71 6.11 -7.37
CA GLY A 65 -0.52 6.29 -8.21
C GLY A 65 -0.42 7.65 -8.92
N LEU A 66 -1.52 8.39 -9.01
CA LEU A 66 -1.58 9.69 -9.68
C LEU A 66 -1.40 10.88 -8.72
N ASP A 67 -1.68 10.74 -7.43
CA ASP A 67 -1.67 11.88 -6.50
C ASP A 67 -0.27 12.51 -6.32
N GLY A 68 0.77 11.70 -6.17
CA GLY A 68 2.16 12.16 -6.10
C GLY A 68 2.64 12.91 -7.36
N PRO A 69 2.50 12.34 -8.57
CA PRO A 69 2.79 13.05 -9.83
C PRO A 69 1.97 14.34 -9.98
N VAL A 70 0.68 14.36 -9.60
CA VAL A 70 -0.16 15.59 -9.62
C VAL A 70 0.34 16.61 -8.61
N ALA A 71 0.73 16.17 -7.39
CA ALA A 71 1.29 17.06 -6.36
C ALA A 71 2.57 17.76 -6.86
N ARG A 72 3.45 17.02 -7.52
CA ARG A 72 4.69 17.57 -8.13
C ARG A 72 4.36 18.54 -9.28
N ALA A 73 3.45 18.16 -10.17
CA ALA A 73 3.06 18.99 -11.30
C ALA A 73 2.43 20.34 -10.88
N ARG A 74 1.78 20.38 -9.71
CA ARG A 74 1.16 21.57 -9.11
C ARG A 74 2.07 22.33 -8.13
N ASN A 75 3.27 21.83 -7.84
CA ASN A 75 4.11 22.31 -6.74
C ASN A 75 3.36 22.32 -5.38
N GLN A 76 2.53 21.31 -5.12
CA GLN A 76 1.70 21.13 -3.92
C GLN A 76 2.09 19.88 -3.13
N ALA A 77 3.31 19.36 -3.30
CA ALA A 77 3.81 18.28 -2.45
C ALA A 77 3.99 18.81 -1.01
N THR A 78 3.37 18.13 -0.03
CA THR A 78 3.39 18.49 1.39
C THR A 78 3.56 17.26 2.26
N ASP A 79 4.14 17.44 3.46
CA ASP A 79 4.28 16.39 4.45
C ASP A 79 2.91 15.82 4.88
N PHE A 80 1.91 16.68 4.98
CA PHE A 80 0.55 16.24 5.29
C PHE A 80 -0.05 15.36 4.17
N GLY A 81 0.23 15.68 2.90
CA GLY A 81 -0.18 14.84 1.77
C GLY A 81 0.42 13.44 1.85
N GLY A 82 1.72 13.35 2.09
CA GLY A 82 2.39 12.06 2.27
C GLY A 82 1.92 11.30 3.51
N TYR A 83 1.62 11.99 4.60
CA TYR A 83 1.03 11.37 5.80
C TYR A 83 -0.37 10.80 5.51
N LEU A 84 -1.23 11.58 4.84
CA LEU A 84 -2.59 11.17 4.49
C LEU A 84 -2.60 9.95 3.55
N ASP A 85 -1.68 9.91 2.60
CA ASP A 85 -1.47 8.81 1.67
C ASP A 85 -1.14 7.51 2.42
N ILE A 86 -0.12 7.53 3.29
CA ILE A 86 0.28 6.37 4.10
C ILE A 86 -0.85 5.89 5.01
N VAL A 87 -1.59 6.81 5.64
CA VAL A 87 -2.73 6.45 6.50
C VAL A 87 -3.87 5.86 5.67
N GLY A 88 -4.18 6.46 4.52
CA GLY A 88 -5.20 5.98 3.59
C GLY A 88 -4.90 4.56 3.09
N ASP A 89 -3.67 4.31 2.69
CA ASP A 89 -3.21 2.97 2.30
C ASP A 89 -3.34 1.95 3.43
N THR A 90 -2.94 2.32 4.64
CA THR A 90 -3.04 1.45 5.82
C THR A 90 -4.50 1.08 6.10
N VAL A 91 -5.42 2.03 5.98
CA VAL A 91 -6.86 1.77 6.09
C VAL A 91 -7.32 0.81 5.00
N GLY A 92 -6.97 1.04 3.74
CA GLY A 92 -7.30 0.16 2.61
C GLY A 92 -6.81 -1.27 2.83
N TYR A 93 -5.57 -1.43 3.29
CA TYR A 93 -4.96 -2.74 3.58
C TYR A 93 -5.63 -3.48 4.74
N ALA A 94 -6.29 -2.78 5.65
CA ALA A 94 -7.08 -3.39 6.70
C ALA A 94 -8.51 -3.73 6.23
N VAL A 95 -9.23 -2.77 5.64
CA VAL A 95 -10.67 -2.92 5.39
C VAL A 95 -11.00 -3.85 4.23
N ILE A 96 -10.16 -3.91 3.19
CA ILE A 96 -10.42 -4.78 2.03
C ILE A 96 -10.39 -6.27 2.41
N PRO A 97 -9.36 -6.80 3.11
CA PRO A 97 -9.38 -8.18 3.58
C PRO A 97 -10.53 -8.46 4.57
N ILE A 98 -10.92 -7.46 5.41
CA ILE A 98 -12.09 -7.58 6.28
C ILE A 98 -13.37 -7.74 5.43
N GLY A 99 -13.56 -6.93 4.39
CA GLY A 99 -14.70 -7.06 3.49
C GLY A 99 -14.78 -8.44 2.81
N VAL A 100 -13.64 -8.95 2.34
CA VAL A 100 -13.54 -10.31 1.77
C VAL A 100 -13.89 -11.37 2.83
N ALA A 101 -13.37 -11.25 4.04
CA ALA A 101 -13.65 -12.21 5.12
C ALA A 101 -15.12 -12.20 5.55
N LEU A 102 -15.77 -11.03 5.55
CA LEU A 102 -17.21 -10.88 5.80
C LEU A 102 -18.05 -11.57 4.72
N GLY A 103 -17.64 -11.46 3.44
CA GLY A 103 -18.33 -12.14 2.34
C GLY A 103 -18.19 -13.66 2.36
N VAL A 104 -17.02 -14.17 2.78
CA VAL A 104 -16.74 -15.61 2.86
C VAL A 104 -17.31 -16.23 4.13
N ASP A 105 -17.27 -15.52 5.25
CA ASP A 105 -17.76 -15.88 6.58
C ASP A 105 -17.39 -17.30 7.07
N GLN A 106 -16.10 -17.65 6.92
CA GLN A 106 -15.56 -18.93 7.41
C GLN A 106 -14.59 -18.70 8.55
N ARG A 107 -14.65 -19.55 9.61
CA ARG A 107 -13.74 -19.47 10.76
C ARG A 107 -12.27 -19.49 10.37
N SER A 108 -11.87 -20.33 9.41
CA SER A 108 -10.50 -20.40 8.91
C SER A 108 -10.05 -19.08 8.25
N THR A 109 -10.94 -18.41 7.51
CA THR A 109 -10.69 -17.12 6.89
C THR A 109 -10.48 -16.04 7.95
N TRP A 110 -11.28 -16.03 9.01
CA TRP A 110 -11.12 -15.09 10.13
C TRP A 110 -9.80 -15.29 10.88
N ILE A 111 -9.38 -16.55 11.09
CA ILE A 111 -8.07 -16.86 11.71
C ILE A 111 -6.93 -16.36 10.80
N ALA A 112 -6.99 -16.66 9.51
CA ALA A 112 -5.98 -16.22 8.54
C ALA A 112 -5.94 -14.70 8.41
N LEU A 113 -7.10 -14.02 8.43
CA LEU A 113 -7.20 -12.56 8.48
C LEU A 113 -6.52 -12.00 9.74
N GLY A 114 -6.78 -12.58 10.91
CA GLY A 114 -6.11 -12.17 12.16
C GLY A 114 -4.59 -12.24 12.05
N ALA A 115 -4.05 -13.32 11.46
CA ALA A 115 -2.63 -13.47 11.21
C ALA A 115 -2.09 -12.42 10.20
N LEU A 116 -2.86 -12.14 9.14
CA LEU A 116 -2.49 -11.13 8.14
C LEU A 116 -2.44 -9.72 8.74
N LEU A 117 -3.47 -9.33 9.49
CA LEU A 117 -3.52 -8.01 10.14
C LEU A 117 -2.42 -7.85 11.19
N ALA A 118 -2.14 -8.91 11.97
CA ALA A 118 -1.02 -8.91 12.91
C ALA A 118 0.33 -8.73 12.18
N ALA A 119 0.53 -9.43 11.07
CA ALA A 119 1.73 -9.29 10.25
C ALA A 119 1.85 -7.87 9.68
N PHE A 120 0.77 -7.28 9.16
CA PHE A 120 0.76 -5.90 8.68
C PHE A 120 1.05 -4.90 9.79
N PHE A 121 0.48 -5.08 10.98
CA PHE A 121 0.74 -4.22 12.13
C PHE A 121 2.23 -4.22 12.51
N VAL A 122 2.82 -5.40 12.67
CA VAL A 122 4.26 -5.53 12.99
C VAL A 122 5.12 -4.96 11.85
N ASN A 123 4.76 -5.24 10.60
CA ASN A 123 5.48 -4.70 9.45
C ASN A 123 5.42 -3.16 9.42
N ALA A 124 4.25 -2.55 9.63
CA ALA A 124 4.09 -1.10 9.65
C ALA A 124 4.96 -0.45 10.72
N ILE A 125 4.92 -0.94 11.95
CA ILE A 125 5.78 -0.43 13.03
C ILE A 125 7.27 -0.64 12.70
N SER A 126 7.62 -1.79 12.16
CA SER A 126 9.01 -2.13 11.84
C SER A 126 9.62 -1.15 10.82
N TRP A 127 8.92 -0.78 9.76
CA TRP A 127 9.48 0.12 8.76
C TRP A 127 9.36 1.60 9.16
N THR A 128 8.25 2.01 9.79
CA THR A 128 8.06 3.41 10.21
C THR A 128 9.04 3.79 11.32
N TYR A 129 9.24 2.91 12.30
CA TYR A 129 10.19 3.18 13.36
C TYR A 129 11.64 3.18 12.85
N LEU A 130 11.99 2.25 11.95
CA LEU A 130 13.31 2.25 11.32
C LEU A 130 13.55 3.55 10.55
N ALA A 131 12.58 4.01 9.78
CA ALA A 131 12.67 5.27 9.06
C ALA A 131 12.89 6.46 10.00
N ALA A 132 12.16 6.53 11.12
CA ALA A 132 12.36 7.57 12.13
C ALA A 132 13.77 7.53 12.75
N VAL A 133 14.34 6.35 12.99
CA VAL A 133 15.71 6.19 13.47
C VAL A 133 16.72 6.69 12.44
N LEU A 134 16.54 6.34 11.16
CA LEU A 134 17.42 6.78 10.08
C LEU A 134 17.36 8.30 9.87
N GLU A 135 16.18 8.92 9.93
CA GLU A 135 16.04 10.37 9.86
C GLU A 135 16.76 11.04 11.03
N LYS A 136 16.61 10.54 12.27
CA LYS A 136 17.33 11.05 13.45
C LYS A 136 18.85 10.98 13.29
N ARG A 137 19.36 10.02 12.52
CA ARG A 137 20.80 9.83 12.25
C ARG A 137 21.30 10.65 11.05
N GLY A 138 20.44 11.35 10.34
CA GLY A 138 20.78 12.03 9.10
C GLY A 138 21.05 11.09 7.93
N GLU A 139 20.52 9.86 7.99
CA GLU A 139 20.62 8.81 6.97
C GLU A 139 19.26 8.55 6.29
N GLY A 140 18.31 9.45 6.46
CA GLY A 140 16.94 9.33 5.97
C GLY A 140 16.73 9.84 4.55
N ALA A 141 15.46 9.86 4.11
CA ALA A 141 15.06 10.24 2.75
C ALA A 141 15.49 11.65 2.38
N SER A 142 15.50 12.57 3.35
CA SER A 142 15.95 13.96 3.18
C SER A 142 17.42 14.07 2.74
N THR A 143 18.27 13.14 3.14
CA THR A 143 19.71 13.12 2.83
C THR A 143 20.05 12.20 1.66
N THR A 144 19.27 11.14 1.42
CA THR A 144 19.52 10.16 0.34
C THR A 144 18.88 10.55 -0.99
N GLY A 145 18.07 11.62 -1.02
CA GLY A 145 17.40 12.09 -2.23
C GLY A 145 16.31 11.14 -2.72
N GLU A 146 15.71 10.34 -1.83
CA GLU A 146 14.59 9.47 -2.16
C GLU A 146 13.34 10.32 -2.49
N MET A 147 12.57 9.89 -3.49
CA MET A 147 11.34 10.57 -3.89
C MET A 147 10.16 10.33 -2.94
N THR A 148 10.35 9.54 -1.90
CA THR A 148 9.36 9.25 -0.85
C THR A 148 9.58 10.14 0.35
N THR A 149 8.49 10.50 1.03
CA THR A 149 8.53 11.27 2.29
C THR A 149 9.30 10.53 3.40
N VAL A 150 9.43 9.21 3.28
CA VAL A 150 10.06 8.34 4.27
C VAL A 150 10.97 7.33 3.59
N THR A 151 12.16 7.09 4.16
CA THR A 151 13.09 6.07 3.67
C THR A 151 12.48 4.68 3.75
N MET A 152 12.39 4.00 2.60
CA MET A 152 11.90 2.64 2.50
C MET A 152 13.02 1.71 2.01
N ARG A 153 13.39 0.74 2.83
CA ARG A 153 14.32 -0.31 2.41
C ARG A 153 13.59 -1.36 1.57
N PRO A 154 14.21 -1.84 0.48
CA PRO A 154 13.63 -2.89 -0.36
C PRO A 154 13.21 -4.11 0.46
N ALA A 155 12.05 -4.67 0.14
CA ALA A 155 11.45 -5.82 0.78
C ALA A 155 11.06 -6.88 -0.28
N LEU A 156 10.66 -8.07 0.15
CA LEU A 156 10.21 -9.12 -0.75
C LEU A 156 8.81 -8.81 -1.33
N ILE A 157 7.94 -8.26 -0.47
CA ILE A 157 6.60 -7.79 -0.84
C ILE A 157 6.60 -6.28 -0.76
N GLU A 158 6.44 -5.65 -1.89
CA GLU A 158 6.37 -4.19 -2.07
C GLU A 158 5.04 -3.80 -2.73
N GLY A 159 4.97 -2.62 -3.31
CA GLY A 159 3.71 -2.08 -3.85
C GLY A 159 3.07 -2.96 -4.92
N THR A 160 3.85 -3.42 -5.91
CA THR A 160 3.32 -4.22 -7.03
C THR A 160 2.81 -5.58 -6.58
N GLU A 161 3.57 -6.29 -5.74
CA GLU A 161 3.17 -7.59 -5.19
C GLU A 161 1.91 -7.46 -4.32
N THR A 162 1.78 -6.36 -3.57
CA THR A 162 0.58 -6.07 -2.79
C THR A 162 -0.64 -5.83 -3.69
N ILE A 163 -0.49 -5.09 -4.80
CA ILE A 163 -1.60 -4.89 -5.76
C ILE A 163 -2.08 -6.24 -6.32
N VAL A 164 -1.15 -7.11 -6.71
CA VAL A 164 -1.48 -8.45 -7.23
C VAL A 164 -2.17 -9.30 -6.16
N ALA A 165 -1.62 -9.35 -4.94
CA ALA A 165 -2.19 -10.14 -3.84
C ALA A 165 -3.62 -9.70 -3.52
N PHE A 166 -3.88 -8.41 -3.39
CA PHE A 166 -5.22 -7.89 -3.12
C PHE A 166 -6.18 -8.13 -4.27
N SER A 167 -5.71 -8.06 -5.51
CA SER A 167 -6.50 -8.44 -6.68
C SER A 167 -6.94 -9.92 -6.61
N LEU A 168 -6.04 -10.81 -6.15
CA LEU A 168 -6.36 -12.22 -5.94
C LEU A 168 -7.35 -12.42 -4.78
N PHE A 169 -7.22 -11.67 -3.66
CA PHE A 169 -8.15 -11.73 -2.54
C PHE A 169 -9.58 -11.43 -3.00
N VAL A 170 -9.73 -10.37 -3.78
CA VAL A 170 -11.03 -9.88 -4.24
C VAL A 170 -11.60 -10.72 -5.38
N ALA A 171 -10.77 -11.14 -6.35
CA ALA A 171 -11.22 -11.91 -7.50
C ALA A 171 -11.57 -13.37 -7.16
N PHE A 172 -10.86 -13.95 -6.17
CA PHE A 172 -11.00 -15.36 -5.78
C PHE A 172 -11.25 -15.51 -4.28
N PRO A 173 -12.37 -14.97 -3.75
CA PRO A 173 -12.65 -14.94 -2.32
C PRO A 173 -12.78 -16.35 -1.68
N THR A 174 -13.17 -17.35 -2.46
CA THR A 174 -13.24 -18.75 -1.99
C THR A 174 -11.89 -19.31 -1.53
N LEU A 175 -10.79 -18.72 -1.97
CA LEU A 175 -9.41 -19.08 -1.59
C LEU A 175 -8.82 -18.10 -0.55
N ALA A 176 -9.63 -17.19 0.00
CA ALA A 176 -9.16 -16.12 0.90
C ALA A 176 -8.32 -16.63 2.08
N THR A 177 -8.70 -17.74 2.68
CA THR A 177 -7.92 -18.36 3.77
C THR A 177 -6.46 -18.58 3.38
N TRP A 178 -6.23 -19.12 2.18
CA TRP A 178 -4.88 -19.42 1.68
C TRP A 178 -4.15 -18.16 1.25
N TRP A 179 -4.84 -17.23 0.59
CA TRP A 179 -4.26 -15.95 0.20
C TRP A 179 -3.80 -15.14 1.41
N PHE A 180 -4.63 -15.05 2.45
CA PHE A 180 -4.30 -14.32 3.67
C PHE A 180 -3.13 -14.98 4.42
N ALA A 181 -3.14 -16.31 4.55
CA ALA A 181 -2.05 -17.03 5.20
C ALA A 181 -0.72 -16.86 4.42
N ALA A 182 -0.75 -16.99 3.09
CA ALA A 182 0.44 -16.81 2.27
C ALA A 182 0.99 -15.38 2.38
N MET A 183 0.12 -14.36 2.27
CA MET A 183 0.53 -12.96 2.40
C MET A 183 1.07 -12.66 3.80
N ALA A 184 0.44 -13.19 4.87
CA ALA A 184 0.95 -13.05 6.24
C ALA A 184 2.36 -13.60 6.39
N ALA A 185 2.63 -14.81 5.83
CA ALA A 185 3.95 -15.41 5.85
C ALA A 185 4.99 -14.57 5.09
N LEU A 186 4.64 -14.09 3.90
CA LEU A 186 5.54 -13.25 3.09
C LEU A 186 5.84 -11.91 3.77
N VAL A 187 4.84 -11.27 4.39
CA VAL A 187 5.03 -10.04 5.17
C VAL A 187 5.88 -10.28 6.41
N ALA A 188 5.72 -11.43 7.08
CA ALA A 188 6.60 -11.82 8.19
C ALA A 188 8.07 -11.97 7.73
N VAL A 189 8.30 -12.51 6.53
CA VAL A 189 9.65 -12.56 5.93
C VAL A 189 10.21 -11.14 5.73
N ASN A 190 9.42 -10.18 5.25
CA ASN A 190 9.85 -8.78 5.13
C ASN A 190 10.32 -8.22 6.48
N VAL A 191 9.59 -8.49 7.56
CA VAL A 191 9.96 -8.05 8.92
C VAL A 191 11.30 -8.65 9.33
N VAL A 192 11.48 -9.97 9.12
CA VAL A 192 12.74 -10.66 9.45
C VAL A 192 13.91 -10.09 8.64
N GLN A 193 13.74 -9.92 7.33
CA GLN A 193 14.79 -9.31 6.48
C GLN A 193 15.19 -7.93 6.98
N ARG A 194 14.21 -7.11 7.38
CA ARG A 194 14.45 -5.77 7.89
C ARG A 194 15.16 -5.79 9.24
N LEU A 195 14.78 -6.71 10.15
CA LEU A 195 15.45 -6.89 11.45
C LEU A 195 16.92 -7.31 11.28
N VAL A 196 17.18 -8.26 10.38
CA VAL A 196 18.55 -8.71 10.06
C VAL A 196 19.38 -7.54 9.52
N TRP A 197 18.82 -6.77 8.60
CA TRP A 197 19.50 -5.60 8.05
C TRP A 197 19.74 -4.53 9.14
N ALA A 198 18.73 -4.22 9.94
CA ALA A 198 18.82 -3.21 10.99
C ALA A 198 19.88 -3.55 12.04
N ARG A 199 20.01 -4.84 12.40
CA ARG A 199 21.06 -5.31 13.32
C ARG A 199 22.49 -5.04 12.80
N GLY A 200 22.67 -5.06 11.48
CA GLY A 200 23.98 -4.78 10.87
C GLY A 200 24.25 -3.29 10.65
N ALA A 201 23.19 -2.49 10.51
CA ALA A 201 23.27 -1.06 10.19
C ALA A 201 23.17 -0.14 11.43
N LEU A 202 22.50 -0.61 12.47
CA LEU A 202 22.34 0.15 13.73
C LEU A 202 23.30 -0.43 14.77
N PRO A 203 24.24 0.36 15.30
CA PRO A 203 25.18 -0.04 16.36
C PRO A 203 24.47 -0.30 17.68
#